data_19da12800465ef1237f2fe4316166443
#
_entry.id   19da12800465ef1237f2fe4316166443
#
_cell.length_a   1.000
_cell.length_b   1.000
_cell.length_c   1.000
_cell.angle_alpha   90.00
_cell.angle_beta   90.00
_cell.angle_gamma   90.00
#
_symmetry.space_group_name_H-M   'P 1'
#
loop_
_entity.id
_entity.type
_entity.pdbx_description
1 polymer ?
#
loop_
_entity_poly.entity_id
_entity_poly.type
_entity_poly.pdbx_seq_one_letter_code
_entity_poly.pdbx_strand_id
1 'polypeptide(L)'
;MIHGAGVIVVNKKGEVLMQHRDNKPTIFWPDHWCYPGGSVETNENFELAARRELEEETGYIADTLYPLIEENYKRTDEEIVRRHIFWTIYDNKQEIKCNEGSEMKFLKLEELEGKKLLPGQKRLCFLAVEQAKKL
;
A
#
# COMPACT_ATOMS: atom_id res chain seq x y z
N MET A 1 19.86 -5.10 4.51
CA MET A 1 18.81 -4.11 4.21
C MET A 1 17.44 -4.79 4.25
N ILE A 2 16.47 -4.12 4.84
CA ILE A 2 15.09 -4.62 4.91
C ILE A 2 14.38 -4.29 3.60
N HIS A 3 13.67 -5.26 3.04
CA HIS A 3 12.89 -5.06 1.83
C HIS A 3 11.39 -5.13 2.15
N GLY A 4 10.65 -4.13 1.67
CA GLY A 4 9.20 -4.11 1.77
C GLY A 4 8.58 -4.07 0.38
N ALA A 5 7.36 -4.56 0.28
CA ALA A 5 6.58 -4.53 -0.96
C ALA A 5 5.16 -4.07 -0.65
N GLY A 6 4.58 -3.29 -1.54
CA GLY A 6 3.22 -2.78 -1.34
C GLY A 6 2.49 -2.56 -2.65
N VAL A 7 1.18 -2.41 -2.53
CA VAL A 7 0.30 -2.22 -3.70
C VAL A 7 -0.65 -1.05 -3.47
N ILE A 8 -0.70 -0.14 -4.42
CA ILE A 8 -1.70 0.92 -4.44
C ILE A 8 -2.80 0.48 -5.40
N VAL A 9 -3.97 0.17 -4.85
CA VAL A 9 -5.15 -0.22 -5.64
C VAL A 9 -5.94 1.04 -5.94
N VAL A 10 -6.12 1.34 -7.23
CA VAL A 10 -6.83 2.54 -7.70
C VAL A 10 -8.17 2.12 -8.29
N ASN A 11 -9.25 2.77 -7.87
CA ASN A 11 -10.57 2.50 -8.42
C ASN A 11 -10.94 3.47 -9.55
N LYS A 12 -12.10 3.28 -10.15
CA LYS A 12 -12.57 4.10 -11.29
C LYS A 12 -12.75 5.58 -10.96
N LYS A 13 -12.92 5.90 -9.67
CA LYS A 13 -13.08 7.27 -9.21
C LYS A 13 -11.74 7.96 -8.93
N GLY A 14 -10.62 7.27 -9.13
CA GLY A 14 -9.30 7.79 -8.80
C GLY A 14 -9.01 7.79 -7.30
N GLU A 15 -9.73 6.97 -6.55
CA GLU A 15 -9.49 6.78 -5.12
C GLU A 15 -8.51 5.64 -4.92
N VAL A 16 -7.79 5.67 -3.80
CA VAL A 16 -6.76 4.68 -3.46
C VAL A 16 -7.17 3.91 -2.21
N LEU A 17 -6.88 2.61 -2.21
CA LEU A 17 -7.19 1.73 -1.08
C LEU A 17 -6.18 1.94 0.03
N MET A 18 -6.67 2.31 1.21
CA MET A 18 -5.84 2.62 2.36
C MET A 18 -6.33 1.87 3.60
N GLN A 19 -5.36 1.44 4.40
CA GLN A 19 -5.58 0.78 5.68
C GLN A 19 -5.32 1.77 6.80
N HIS A 20 -6.21 1.82 7.78
CA HIS A 20 -5.96 2.54 9.03
C HIS A 20 -5.30 1.56 10.01
N ARG A 21 -4.03 1.79 10.31
CA ARG A 21 -3.27 0.93 11.22
C ARG A 21 -3.79 1.04 12.64
N ASP A 22 -3.71 -0.06 13.38
CA ASP A 22 -4.12 -0.08 14.79
C ASP A 22 -3.33 0.95 15.59
N ASN A 23 -3.96 1.51 16.60
CA ASN A 23 -3.31 2.45 17.51
C ASN A 23 -2.70 1.68 18.69
N LYS A 24 -1.62 0.93 18.42
CA LYS A 24 -0.91 0.11 19.40
C LYS A 24 0.54 0.54 19.48
N PRO A 25 1.11 0.68 20.70
CA PRO A 25 2.52 1.09 20.82
C PRO A 25 3.52 0.02 20.37
N THR A 26 3.05 -1.21 20.13
CA THR A 26 3.91 -2.33 19.74
C THR A 26 4.19 -2.42 18.25
N ILE A 27 3.55 -1.60 17.41
CA ILE A 27 3.75 -1.61 15.97
C ILE A 27 4.40 -0.32 15.48
N PHE A 28 5.00 -0.37 14.29
CA PHE A 28 5.49 0.84 13.63
C PHE A 28 4.31 1.68 13.14
N TRP A 29 4.43 2.99 13.21
CA TRP A 29 3.45 3.94 12.69
C TRP A 29 2.02 3.65 13.16
N PRO A 30 1.78 3.56 14.51
CA PRO A 30 0.42 3.33 15.00
C PRO A 30 -0.49 4.51 14.61
N ASP A 31 -1.77 4.21 14.38
CA ASP A 31 -2.79 5.21 14.05
C ASP A 31 -2.54 5.96 12.73
N HIS A 32 -1.63 5.47 11.90
CA HIS A 32 -1.37 6.04 10.58
C HIS A 32 -2.13 5.28 9.50
N TRP A 33 -2.32 5.92 8.35
CA TRP A 33 -2.91 5.30 7.18
C TRP A 33 -1.82 4.90 6.19
N CYS A 34 -2.00 3.78 5.51
CA CYS A 34 -1.07 3.29 4.52
C CYS A 34 -1.76 2.38 3.50
N TYR A 35 -1.20 2.28 2.30
CA TYR A 35 -1.63 1.24 1.37
C TYR A 35 -1.20 -0.14 1.87
N PRO A 36 -1.84 -1.23 1.39
CA PRO A 36 -1.46 -2.59 1.79
C PRO A 36 -0.02 -2.92 1.43
N GLY A 37 0.67 -3.62 2.31
CA GLY A 37 2.04 -4.04 2.08
C GLY A 37 2.70 -4.58 3.33
N GLY A 38 3.90 -5.07 3.19
CA GLY A 38 4.68 -5.62 4.28
C GLY A 38 6.05 -6.09 3.83
N SER A 39 6.70 -6.88 4.69
CA SER A 39 8.06 -7.36 4.45
C SER A 39 8.10 -8.44 3.39
N VAL A 40 9.15 -8.42 2.59
CA VAL A 40 9.45 -9.49 1.63
C VAL A 40 10.08 -10.64 2.39
N GLU A 41 9.51 -11.84 2.23
CA GLU A 41 10.01 -13.05 2.88
C GLU A 41 11.13 -13.71 2.08
N THR A 42 11.90 -14.58 2.74
CA THR A 42 12.95 -15.36 2.09
C THR A 42 12.34 -16.17 0.95
N ASN A 43 13.01 -16.18 -0.19
CA ASN A 43 12.58 -16.91 -1.40
C ASN A 43 11.38 -16.31 -2.12
N GLU A 44 10.93 -15.11 -1.75
CA GLU A 44 9.94 -14.37 -2.51
C GLU A 44 10.62 -13.33 -3.40
N ASN A 45 10.08 -13.10 -4.60
CA ASN A 45 10.40 -11.90 -5.34
C ASN A 45 9.45 -10.78 -4.87
N PHE A 46 9.70 -9.55 -5.31
CA PHE A 46 8.93 -8.40 -4.82
C PHE A 46 7.47 -8.42 -5.24
N GLU A 47 7.19 -8.89 -6.46
CA GLU A 47 5.81 -8.98 -6.92
C GLU A 47 5.01 -10.04 -6.14
N LEU A 48 5.60 -11.19 -5.87
CA LEU A 48 4.95 -12.23 -5.08
C LEU A 48 4.66 -11.74 -3.66
N ALA A 49 5.63 -11.03 -3.05
CA ALA A 49 5.44 -10.45 -1.73
C ALA A 49 4.30 -9.42 -1.74
N ALA A 50 4.26 -8.56 -2.74
CA ALA A 50 3.21 -7.55 -2.88
C ALA A 50 1.84 -8.20 -3.02
N ARG A 51 1.71 -9.24 -3.86
CA ARG A 51 0.46 -9.98 -4.05
C ARG A 51 0.02 -10.67 -2.78
N ARG A 52 0.95 -11.31 -2.08
CA ARG A 52 0.67 -12.02 -0.82
C ARG A 52 0.16 -11.06 0.24
N GLU A 53 0.85 -9.94 0.44
CA GLU A 53 0.45 -8.94 1.44
C GLU A 53 -0.92 -8.35 1.13
N LEU A 54 -1.18 -8.05 -0.13
CA LEU A 54 -2.49 -7.52 -0.55
C LEU A 54 -3.60 -8.53 -0.25
N GLU A 55 -3.40 -9.79 -0.59
CA GLU A 55 -4.38 -10.84 -0.35
C GLU A 55 -4.58 -11.08 1.15
N GLU A 56 -3.51 -11.14 1.93
CA GLU A 56 -3.60 -11.33 3.38
C GLU A 56 -4.40 -10.21 4.05
N GLU A 57 -4.16 -8.97 3.65
CA GLU A 57 -4.75 -7.81 4.31
C GLU A 57 -6.16 -7.49 3.82
N THR A 58 -6.47 -7.78 2.58
CA THR A 58 -7.74 -7.34 1.95
C THR A 58 -8.55 -8.45 1.31
N GLY A 59 -7.95 -9.61 1.08
CA GLY A 59 -8.58 -10.69 0.31
C GLY A 59 -8.53 -10.46 -1.19
N TYR A 60 -8.04 -9.31 -1.66
CA TYR A 60 -8.04 -8.96 -3.07
C TYR A 60 -6.93 -9.68 -3.83
N ILE A 61 -7.30 -10.34 -4.93
CA ILE A 61 -6.35 -11.00 -5.83
C ILE A 61 -6.26 -10.14 -7.09
N ALA A 62 -5.12 -9.47 -7.25
CA ALA A 62 -4.90 -8.59 -8.39
C ALA A 62 -4.59 -9.40 -9.65
N ASP A 63 -5.20 -9.00 -10.76
CA ASP A 63 -4.91 -9.60 -12.07
C ASP A 63 -3.51 -9.20 -12.52
N THR A 64 -3.27 -7.90 -12.64
CA THR A 64 -1.98 -7.36 -13.09
C THR A 64 -1.45 -6.38 -12.06
N LEU A 65 -0.18 -6.52 -11.69
CA LEU A 65 0.52 -5.53 -10.90
C LEU A 65 1.50 -4.79 -11.82
N TYR A 66 1.42 -3.46 -11.80
CA TYR A 66 2.32 -2.61 -12.56
C TYR A 66 3.38 -2.03 -11.62
N PRO A 67 4.67 -2.09 -11.96
CA PRO A 67 5.69 -1.47 -11.12
C PRO A 67 5.51 0.04 -11.10
N LEU A 68 5.61 0.64 -9.92
CA LEU A 68 5.54 2.09 -9.76
C LEU A 68 6.90 2.67 -9.45
N ILE A 69 7.51 2.24 -8.35
CA ILE A 69 8.78 2.80 -7.90
C ILE A 69 9.49 1.81 -6.98
N GLU A 70 10.79 1.97 -6.89
CA GLU A 70 11.66 1.26 -5.98
C GLU A 70 12.55 2.32 -5.34
N GLU A 71 12.45 2.49 -4.03
CA GLU A 71 13.20 3.54 -3.33
C GLU A 71 13.45 3.17 -1.88
N ASN A 72 14.44 3.82 -1.28
CA ASN A 72 14.73 3.67 0.14
C ASN A 72 13.96 4.70 0.95
N TYR A 73 13.52 4.31 2.15
CA TYR A 73 13.03 5.27 3.13
C TYR A 73 13.48 4.87 4.54
N LYS A 74 13.57 5.84 5.42
CA LYS A 74 13.94 5.59 6.81
C LYS A 74 12.70 5.18 7.60
N ARG A 75 12.73 3.98 8.18
CA ARG A 75 11.70 3.54 9.11
C ARG A 75 11.99 4.05 10.51
N THR A 76 13.28 4.04 10.88
CA THR A 76 13.81 4.65 12.10
C THR A 76 15.15 5.31 11.75
N ASP A 77 15.75 6.00 12.69
CA ASP A 77 17.09 6.61 12.49
C ASP A 77 18.14 5.57 12.12
N GLU A 78 17.94 4.33 12.55
CA GLU A 78 18.92 3.25 12.33
C GLU A 78 18.51 2.27 11.24
N GLU A 79 17.25 2.31 10.78
CA GLU A 79 16.75 1.34 9.82
C GLU A 79 16.32 1.98 8.52
N ILE A 80 16.91 1.48 7.42
CA ILE A 80 16.51 1.86 6.07
C ILE A 80 15.78 0.68 5.45
N VAL A 81 14.61 0.97 4.89
CA VAL A 81 13.80 -0.01 4.17
C VAL A 81 13.84 0.33 2.69
N ARG A 82 14.12 -0.67 1.86
CA ARG A 82 13.97 -0.54 0.42
C ARG A 82 12.59 -1.01 0.06
N ARG A 83 11.74 -0.10 -0.43
CA ARG A 83 10.36 -0.44 -0.79
C ARG A 83 10.20 -0.58 -2.28
N HIS A 84 9.45 -1.63 -2.66
CA HIS A 84 9.12 -1.98 -4.03
C HIS A 84 7.62 -1.83 -4.17
N ILE A 85 7.17 -0.75 -4.81
CA ILE A 85 5.74 -0.40 -4.84
C ILE A 85 5.17 -0.65 -6.22
N PHE A 86 4.02 -1.32 -6.22
CA PHE A 86 3.24 -1.62 -7.41
C PHE A 86 1.90 -0.90 -7.33
N TRP A 87 1.20 -0.81 -8.44
CA TRP A 87 -0.17 -0.35 -8.47
C TRP A 87 -1.01 -1.26 -9.35
N THR A 88 -2.32 -1.23 -9.14
CA THR A 88 -3.26 -2.01 -9.92
C THR A 88 -4.61 -1.30 -9.98
N ILE A 89 -5.46 -1.71 -10.90
CA ILE A 89 -6.83 -1.19 -11.04
C ILE A 89 -7.78 -2.14 -10.33
N TYR A 90 -8.62 -1.59 -9.45
CA TYR A 90 -9.66 -2.37 -8.79
C TYR A 90 -10.64 -2.93 -9.82
N ASP A 91 -10.95 -4.23 -9.75
CA ASP A 91 -11.79 -4.89 -10.74
C ASP A 91 -13.29 -4.64 -10.55
N ASN A 92 -13.70 -3.99 -9.47
CA ASN A 92 -15.10 -3.71 -9.12
C ASN A 92 -15.97 -4.97 -8.94
N LYS A 93 -15.34 -6.11 -8.69
CA LYS A 93 -16.02 -7.40 -8.52
C LYS A 93 -15.71 -8.05 -7.18
N GLN A 94 -14.45 -8.06 -6.79
CA GLN A 94 -14.04 -8.67 -5.54
C GLN A 94 -14.36 -7.76 -4.36
N GLU A 95 -14.83 -8.37 -3.27
CA GLU A 95 -15.05 -7.64 -2.02
C GLU A 95 -13.71 -7.32 -1.39
N ILE A 96 -13.55 -6.09 -0.89
CA ILE A 96 -12.40 -5.68 -0.10
C ILE A 96 -12.70 -5.93 1.37
N LYS A 97 -11.85 -6.70 2.03
CA LYS A 97 -11.99 -7.02 3.45
C LYS A 97 -10.98 -6.22 4.26
N CYS A 98 -11.23 -6.08 5.54
CA CYS A 98 -10.28 -5.50 6.49
C CYS A 98 -9.78 -6.63 7.39
N ASN A 99 -8.72 -7.31 6.96
CA ASN A 99 -8.13 -8.41 7.72
C ASN A 99 -7.02 -7.96 8.66
N GLU A 100 -6.60 -6.70 8.54
CA GLU A 100 -5.55 -6.12 9.35
C GLU A 100 -5.84 -4.63 9.51
N GLY A 101 -5.55 -4.07 10.69
CA GLY A 101 -5.87 -2.69 11.00
C GLY A 101 -7.32 -2.53 11.43
N SER A 102 -7.74 -1.28 11.63
CA SER A 102 -9.10 -0.95 12.09
C SER A 102 -10.06 -0.65 10.95
N GLU A 103 -9.53 -0.21 9.80
CA GLU A 103 -10.33 0.11 8.61
C GLU A 103 -9.54 -0.20 7.35
N MET A 104 -10.25 -0.53 6.29
CA MET A 104 -9.70 -0.68 4.95
C MET A 104 -10.72 -0.09 3.99
N LYS A 105 -10.39 1.03 3.35
CA LYS A 105 -11.33 1.71 2.46
C LYS A 105 -10.64 2.53 1.39
N PHE A 106 -11.37 2.84 0.32
CA PHE A 106 -10.89 3.75 -0.70
C PHE A 106 -11.01 5.19 -0.22
N LEU A 107 -9.95 5.97 -0.40
CA LEU A 107 -9.90 7.39 -0.05
C LEU A 107 -9.57 8.20 -1.29
N LYS A 108 -10.18 9.39 -1.37
CA LYS A 108 -9.83 10.37 -2.40
C LYS A 108 -8.45 10.94 -2.08
N LEU A 109 -7.73 11.37 -3.12
CA LEU A 109 -6.40 11.96 -2.90
C LEU A 109 -6.47 13.18 -1.97
N GLU A 110 -7.50 14.03 -2.10
CA GLU A 110 -7.65 15.19 -1.23
C GLU A 110 -7.92 14.80 0.23
N GLU A 111 -8.49 13.63 0.49
CA GLU A 111 -8.71 13.16 1.86
C GLU A 111 -7.41 12.77 2.55
N LEU A 112 -6.36 12.49 1.79
CA LEU A 112 -5.05 12.14 2.36
C LEU A 112 -4.38 13.32 3.05
N GLU A 113 -4.76 14.56 2.68
CA GLU A 113 -4.18 15.78 3.27
C GLU A 113 -4.34 15.85 4.77
N GLY A 114 -5.45 15.39 5.31
CA GLY A 114 -5.72 15.45 6.75
C GLY A 114 -5.36 14.19 7.51
N LYS A 115 -4.71 13.23 6.86
CA LYS A 115 -4.40 11.93 7.45
C LYS A 115 -2.94 11.83 7.85
N LYS A 116 -2.68 11.06 8.92
CA LYS A 116 -1.31 10.68 9.28
C LYS A 116 -0.91 9.56 8.32
N LEU A 117 0.05 9.80 7.47
CA LEU A 117 0.51 8.84 6.46
C LEU A 117 1.95 8.42 6.74
N LEU A 118 2.30 7.21 6.32
CA LEU A 118 3.69 6.77 6.31
C LEU A 118 4.50 7.64 5.33
N PRO A 119 5.83 7.73 5.52
CA PRO A 119 6.67 8.61 4.70
C PRO A 119 6.49 8.39 3.20
N GLY A 120 6.22 9.49 2.47
CA GLY A 120 6.15 9.49 1.01
C GLY A 120 4.91 8.86 0.40
N GLN A 121 3.99 8.31 1.19
CA GLN A 121 2.85 7.58 0.62
C GLN A 121 1.86 8.48 -0.13
N LYS A 122 1.69 9.72 0.30
CA LYS A 122 0.83 10.66 -0.43
C LYS A 122 1.34 10.85 -1.86
N ARG A 123 2.65 11.09 -2.01
CA ARG A 123 3.29 11.24 -3.33
C ARG A 123 3.10 9.98 -4.19
N LEU A 124 3.32 8.81 -3.58
CA LEU A 124 3.19 7.54 -4.29
C LEU A 124 1.76 7.27 -4.74
N CYS A 125 0.77 7.59 -3.90
CA CYS A 125 -0.64 7.47 -4.27
C CYS A 125 -0.98 8.39 -5.44
N PHE A 126 -0.49 9.63 -5.41
CA PHE A 126 -0.66 10.56 -6.53
C PHE A 126 -0.07 9.98 -7.82
N LEU A 127 1.16 9.46 -7.76
CA LEU A 127 1.81 8.86 -8.94
C LEU A 127 1.01 7.67 -9.48
N ALA A 128 0.49 6.82 -8.60
CA ALA A 128 -0.30 5.66 -9.00
C ALA A 128 -1.57 6.08 -9.74
N VAL A 129 -2.28 7.08 -9.21
CA VAL A 129 -3.49 7.59 -9.85
C VAL A 129 -3.16 8.19 -11.21
N GLU A 130 -2.05 8.93 -11.34
CA GLU A 130 -1.62 9.49 -12.62
C GLU A 130 -1.31 8.39 -13.64
N GLN A 131 -0.65 7.30 -13.21
CA GLN A 131 -0.39 6.17 -14.10
C GLN A 131 -1.70 5.50 -14.53
N ALA A 132 -2.63 5.33 -13.61
CA ALA A 132 -3.92 4.71 -13.89
C ALA A 132 -4.72 5.48 -14.94
N LYS A 133 -4.64 6.79 -14.95
CA LYS A 133 -5.33 7.65 -15.94
C LYS A 133 -4.82 7.44 -17.36
N LYS A 134 -3.64 6.87 -17.53
CA LYS A 134 -3.02 6.67 -18.85
C LYS A 134 -3.37 5.32 -19.47
N LEU A 135 -4.08 4.47 -18.77
CA LEU A 135 -4.49 3.17 -19.30
C LEU A 135 -5.70 3.25 -20.21
#